data_9824a6a4eda72a7f35a5a879de34d770
#
_entry.id   9824a6a4eda72a7f35a5a879de34d770
#
_cell.length_a   1.000
_cell.length_b   1.000
_cell.length_c   1.000
_cell.angle_alpha   90.00
_cell.angle_beta   90.00
_cell.angle_gamma   90.00
#
_symmetry.space_group_name_H-M   'P 1'
#
loop_
_entity.id
_entity.type
_entity.pdbx_description
1 polymer ?
#
loop_
_entity_poly.entity_id
_entity_poly.type
_entity_poly.pdbx_seq_one_letter_code
_entity_poly.pdbx_strand_id
1 'polypeptide(L)'
;MTLNENFGVVDLYNAVDKVSAEDVKAKVVLPKLPVSKMDGIGVCFADFKDGIPDTENWQEGKEYIFANTGCVVPEPYDTVILIEDVRFIDGKLKILAKPETKGQLIDPPGSLIGKDEVLVNKYEKITAPQVGLLASGGIKEVKVIARPKIAFIPTGDELVSWQSEDYPVDKNIESNSMMLSAFCKQYQADLTIFPIIPDDKEKIKEALTKASEIADIILINAGSSKGTKDFTLDLLETEGEVLVYELGCRPGKHSSFSKFNKNQY
;
A
#
# COMPACT_ATOMS: atom_id res chain seq x y z
N MET A 1 -2.93 18.18 -13.95
CA MET A 1 -1.49 17.99 -13.67
C MET A 1 -1.23 16.49 -13.70
N THR A 2 -0.69 16.00 -14.80
CA THR A 2 -0.29 14.58 -14.91
C THR A 2 1.09 14.49 -14.27
N LEU A 3 1.18 13.88 -13.10
CA LEU A 3 2.46 13.49 -12.52
C LEU A 3 3.08 12.48 -13.50
N ASN A 4 4.34 12.66 -13.87
CA ASN A 4 5.10 11.60 -14.54
C ASN A 4 5.20 10.45 -13.53
N GLU A 5 4.31 9.48 -13.67
CA GLU A 5 4.26 8.32 -12.78
C GLU A 5 5.46 7.43 -13.10
N ASN A 6 6.53 7.59 -12.36
CA ASN A 6 7.62 6.62 -12.37
C ASN A 6 7.16 5.38 -11.59
N PHE A 7 7.34 4.20 -12.17
CA PHE A 7 6.94 2.93 -11.58
C PHE A 7 8.17 2.10 -11.24
N GLY A 8 8.04 1.30 -10.20
CA GLY A 8 8.97 0.24 -9.85
C GLY A 8 8.25 -1.08 -9.69
N VAL A 9 8.96 -2.19 -9.78
CA VAL A 9 8.45 -3.51 -9.42
C VAL A 9 9.19 -3.95 -8.16
N VAL A 10 8.44 -4.41 -7.17
CA VAL A 10 8.99 -4.90 -5.91
C VAL A 10 8.40 -6.27 -5.59
N ASP A 11 9.19 -7.12 -4.93
CA ASP A 11 8.68 -8.35 -4.33
C ASP A 11 7.78 -8.06 -3.13
N LEU A 12 7.06 -9.07 -2.65
CA LEU A 12 6.11 -8.89 -1.56
C LEU A 12 6.77 -8.52 -0.22
N TYR A 13 8.02 -8.92 0.04
CA TYR A 13 8.73 -8.53 1.26
C TYR A 13 8.96 -7.03 1.34
N ASN A 14 9.09 -6.38 0.19
CA ASN A 14 9.35 -4.96 0.04
C ASN A 14 8.09 -4.14 -0.32
N ALA A 15 6.91 -4.78 -0.37
CA ALA A 15 5.66 -4.16 -0.82
C ALA A 15 4.95 -3.32 0.26
N VAL A 16 5.15 -3.62 1.55
CA VAL A 16 4.52 -2.88 2.65
C VAL A 16 4.84 -1.39 2.55
N ASP A 17 3.82 -0.57 2.80
CA ASP A 17 3.86 0.90 2.73
C ASP A 17 4.11 1.49 1.33
N LYS A 18 4.23 0.67 0.29
CA LYS A 18 4.24 1.16 -1.09
C LYS A 18 2.83 1.43 -1.57
N VAL A 19 2.72 2.26 -2.60
CA VAL A 19 1.44 2.57 -3.26
C VAL A 19 1.36 1.78 -4.55
N SER A 20 0.28 1.01 -4.72
CA SER A 20 0.07 0.23 -5.94
C SER A 20 -0.10 1.13 -7.16
N ALA A 21 0.57 0.79 -8.25
CA ALA A 21 0.47 1.51 -9.52
C ALA A 21 -0.69 1.02 -10.40
N GLU A 22 -1.30 -0.10 -10.06
CA GLU A 22 -2.39 -0.74 -10.81
C GLU A 22 -3.28 -1.56 -9.88
N ASP A 23 -4.46 -1.97 -10.36
CA ASP A 23 -5.28 -2.96 -9.67
C ASP A 23 -4.56 -4.31 -9.71
N VAL A 24 -4.29 -4.87 -8.54
CA VAL A 24 -3.63 -6.18 -8.42
C VAL A 24 -4.70 -7.24 -8.27
N LYS A 25 -4.83 -8.09 -9.29
CA LYS A 25 -5.85 -9.14 -9.34
C LYS A 25 -5.29 -10.50 -8.97
N ALA A 26 -6.12 -11.30 -8.31
CA ALA A 26 -5.80 -12.68 -7.97
C ALA A 26 -5.45 -13.52 -9.20
N LYS A 27 -4.37 -14.29 -9.11
CA LYS A 27 -3.94 -15.26 -10.15
C LYS A 27 -4.44 -16.67 -9.85
N VAL A 28 -4.87 -16.92 -8.64
CA VAL A 28 -5.40 -18.21 -8.18
C VAL A 28 -6.73 -18.02 -7.49
N VAL A 29 -7.55 -19.05 -7.57
CA VAL A 29 -8.82 -19.15 -6.84
C VAL A 29 -8.60 -19.91 -5.55
N LEU A 30 -9.15 -19.45 -4.44
CA LEU A 30 -9.07 -20.14 -3.15
C LEU A 30 -10.44 -20.26 -2.47
N PRO A 31 -10.74 -21.42 -1.91
CA PRO A 31 -10.10 -22.70 -2.18
C PRO A 31 -10.33 -23.12 -3.64
N LYS A 32 -9.53 -24.06 -4.16
CA LYS A 32 -9.70 -24.58 -5.54
C LYS A 32 -10.79 -25.66 -5.62
N LEU A 33 -11.00 -26.37 -4.54
CA LEU A 33 -11.99 -27.42 -4.36
C LEU A 33 -12.79 -27.14 -3.09
N PRO A 34 -13.99 -27.74 -2.92
CA PRO A 34 -14.73 -27.62 -1.67
C PRO A 34 -13.87 -28.11 -0.50
N VAL A 35 -13.77 -27.31 0.56
CA VAL A 35 -12.99 -27.65 1.77
C VAL A 35 -13.83 -27.51 3.03
N SER A 36 -13.52 -28.30 4.04
CA SER A 36 -14.18 -28.20 5.34
C SER A 36 -13.77 -26.91 6.07
N LYS A 37 -14.75 -26.21 6.65
CA LYS A 37 -14.53 -25.06 7.54
C LYS A 37 -14.08 -25.45 8.93
N MET A 38 -14.49 -26.64 9.38
CA MET A 38 -14.32 -27.11 10.76
C MET A 38 -13.90 -28.58 10.76
N ASP A 39 -13.37 -29.04 11.89
CA ASP A 39 -13.09 -30.43 12.07
C ASP A 39 -14.43 -31.23 12.27
N GLY A 40 -14.55 -32.33 11.56
CA GLY A 40 -15.79 -33.12 11.58
C GLY A 40 -15.74 -34.31 10.66
N ILE A 41 -16.93 -34.70 10.21
CA ILE A 41 -17.12 -35.77 9.21
C ILE A 41 -17.87 -35.22 7.99
N GLY A 42 -17.36 -35.51 6.80
CA GLY A 42 -18.04 -35.26 5.54
C GLY A 42 -19.06 -36.36 5.27
N VAL A 43 -20.30 -35.98 4.96
CA VAL A 43 -21.43 -36.86 4.68
C VAL A 43 -22.19 -36.41 3.45
N CYS A 44 -23.05 -37.28 2.91
CA CYS A 44 -24.03 -36.90 1.90
C CYS A 44 -25.27 -36.33 2.57
N PHE A 45 -25.65 -35.07 2.31
CA PHE A 45 -26.84 -34.45 2.92
C PHE A 45 -28.12 -35.21 2.66
N ALA A 46 -28.22 -35.90 1.52
CA ALA A 46 -29.39 -36.67 1.14
C ALA A 46 -29.72 -37.81 2.11
N ASP A 47 -28.73 -38.36 2.84
CA ASP A 47 -28.90 -39.44 3.80
C ASP A 47 -29.68 -38.99 5.04
N PHE A 48 -29.79 -37.67 5.26
CA PHE A 48 -30.47 -37.04 6.40
C PHE A 48 -31.89 -36.57 6.09
N LYS A 49 -32.44 -36.97 4.93
CA LYS A 49 -33.76 -36.52 4.46
C LYS A 49 -34.88 -36.88 5.45
N ASP A 50 -34.81 -38.07 6.03
CA ASP A 50 -35.84 -38.60 6.96
C ASP A 50 -35.42 -38.50 8.44
N GLY A 51 -34.37 -37.72 8.74
CA GLY A 51 -33.81 -37.56 10.08
C GLY A 51 -32.37 -38.07 10.18
N ILE A 52 -31.91 -38.40 11.39
CA ILE A 52 -30.57 -38.99 11.57
C ILE A 52 -30.67 -40.46 11.14
N PRO A 53 -29.88 -40.93 10.17
CA PRO A 53 -29.88 -42.31 9.70
C PRO A 53 -29.31 -43.26 10.78
N ASP A 54 -29.62 -44.53 10.65
CA ASP A 54 -28.91 -45.57 11.39
C ASP A 54 -27.50 -45.71 10.86
N THR A 55 -26.51 -45.36 11.69
CA THR A 55 -25.10 -45.36 11.34
C THR A 55 -24.32 -46.59 11.79
N GLU A 56 -25.02 -47.63 12.29
CA GLU A 56 -24.40 -48.85 12.87
C GLU A 56 -23.45 -49.54 11.88
N ASN A 57 -23.77 -49.50 10.58
CA ASN A 57 -23.02 -50.14 9.51
C ASN A 57 -22.24 -49.18 8.63
N TRP A 58 -22.18 -47.88 9.00
CA TRP A 58 -21.44 -46.90 8.27
C TRP A 58 -19.93 -47.14 8.33
N GLN A 59 -19.25 -46.99 7.20
CA GLN A 59 -17.82 -47.21 7.05
C GLN A 59 -17.15 -45.93 6.54
N GLU A 60 -15.98 -45.62 7.10
CA GLU A 60 -15.12 -44.55 6.56
C GLU A 60 -14.75 -44.84 5.10
N GLY A 61 -14.80 -43.79 4.29
CA GLY A 61 -14.53 -43.88 2.85
C GLY A 61 -15.72 -44.34 2.01
N LYS A 62 -16.88 -44.61 2.62
CA LYS A 62 -18.14 -44.95 1.95
C LYS A 62 -19.26 -44.00 2.31
N GLU A 63 -19.82 -44.14 3.52
CA GLU A 63 -20.93 -43.32 3.98
C GLU A 63 -20.42 -41.98 4.60
N TYR A 64 -19.22 -41.97 5.12
CA TYR A 64 -18.56 -40.74 5.65
C TYR A 64 -17.07 -40.75 5.43
N ILE A 65 -16.46 -39.55 5.56
CA ILE A 65 -15.02 -39.34 5.65
C ILE A 65 -14.71 -38.44 6.85
N PHE A 66 -13.49 -38.52 7.39
CA PHE A 66 -13.00 -37.45 8.26
C PHE A 66 -12.67 -36.24 7.46
N ALA A 67 -13.12 -35.08 7.92
CA ALA A 67 -12.93 -33.79 7.27
C ALA A 67 -12.37 -32.79 8.28
N ASN A 68 -11.05 -32.64 8.31
CA ASN A 68 -10.41 -31.61 9.14
C ASN A 68 -10.48 -30.25 8.45
N THR A 69 -10.39 -29.20 9.25
CA THR A 69 -10.38 -27.81 8.76
C THR A 69 -9.39 -27.63 7.59
N GLY A 70 -9.85 -27.08 6.48
CA GLY A 70 -9.07 -26.87 5.27
C GLY A 70 -8.86 -28.11 4.39
N CYS A 71 -9.29 -29.29 4.80
CA CYS A 71 -9.21 -30.49 3.97
C CYS A 71 -10.30 -30.51 2.90
N VAL A 72 -9.96 -31.04 1.73
CA VAL A 72 -10.90 -31.21 0.62
C VAL A 72 -12.01 -32.16 1.02
N VAL A 73 -13.25 -31.76 0.73
CA VAL A 73 -14.44 -32.62 0.84
C VAL A 73 -14.80 -33.09 -0.57
N PRO A 74 -14.42 -34.32 -0.95
CA PRO A 74 -14.64 -34.82 -2.31
C PRO A 74 -16.10 -35.31 -2.47
N GLU A 75 -16.56 -35.36 -3.73
CA GLU A 75 -17.81 -36.05 -4.04
C GLU A 75 -17.74 -37.55 -3.62
N PRO A 76 -18.85 -38.12 -3.13
CA PRO A 76 -20.21 -37.60 -3.08
C PRO A 76 -20.55 -36.78 -1.83
N TYR A 77 -19.58 -36.56 -0.93
CA TYR A 77 -19.81 -35.82 0.31
C TYR A 77 -20.01 -34.33 0.01
N ASP A 78 -21.06 -33.78 0.55
CA ASP A 78 -21.48 -32.41 0.23
C ASP A 78 -21.85 -31.57 1.48
N THR A 79 -21.61 -32.12 2.68
CA THR A 79 -21.98 -31.52 3.96
C THR A 79 -21.03 -31.99 5.04
N VAL A 80 -20.70 -31.15 6.00
CA VAL A 80 -19.84 -31.50 7.13
C VAL A 80 -20.66 -31.40 8.43
N ILE A 81 -20.52 -32.41 9.30
CA ILE A 81 -21.02 -32.44 10.65
C ILE A 81 -19.84 -32.20 11.59
N LEU A 82 -20.00 -31.31 12.57
CA LEU A 82 -18.97 -31.00 13.55
C LEU A 82 -18.53 -32.27 14.31
N ILE A 83 -17.26 -32.34 14.65
CA ILE A 83 -16.71 -33.46 15.41
C ILE A 83 -17.35 -33.55 16.81
N GLU A 84 -17.79 -32.42 17.38
CA GLU A 84 -18.51 -32.35 18.65
C GLU A 84 -19.88 -33.04 18.60
N ASP A 85 -20.49 -33.09 17.41
CA ASP A 85 -21.79 -33.75 17.16
C ASP A 85 -21.64 -35.22 16.75
N VAL A 86 -20.44 -35.77 16.91
CA VAL A 86 -20.11 -37.16 16.55
C VAL A 86 -19.54 -37.89 17.76
N ARG A 87 -19.87 -39.14 17.89
CA ARG A 87 -19.28 -40.07 18.88
C ARG A 87 -18.94 -41.41 18.22
N PHE A 88 -17.89 -42.03 18.71
CA PHE A 88 -17.55 -43.41 18.39
C PHE A 88 -17.75 -44.26 19.63
N ILE A 89 -18.70 -45.19 19.59
CA ILE A 89 -19.03 -46.10 20.68
C ILE A 89 -18.77 -47.52 20.17
N ASP A 90 -17.87 -48.25 20.82
CA ASP A 90 -17.43 -49.58 20.41
C ASP A 90 -17.01 -49.67 18.93
N GLY A 91 -16.36 -48.59 18.46
CA GLY A 91 -15.90 -48.48 17.06
C GLY A 91 -16.99 -48.11 16.05
N LYS A 92 -18.22 -47.91 16.48
CA LYS A 92 -19.37 -47.55 15.63
C LYS A 92 -19.61 -46.03 15.71
N LEU A 93 -19.84 -45.41 14.55
CA LEU A 93 -20.20 -44.03 14.44
C LEU A 93 -21.61 -43.78 14.96
N LYS A 94 -21.78 -42.75 15.78
CA LYS A 94 -23.06 -42.23 16.22
C LYS A 94 -23.12 -40.72 15.99
N ILE A 95 -24.09 -40.27 15.24
CA ILE A 95 -24.34 -38.84 14.95
C ILE A 95 -25.36 -38.33 15.97
N LEU A 96 -25.05 -37.21 16.64
CA LEU A 96 -25.88 -36.63 17.70
C LEU A 96 -26.78 -35.51 17.15
N ALA A 97 -26.36 -34.81 16.12
CA ALA A 97 -27.12 -33.74 15.47
C ALA A 97 -27.09 -33.92 13.95
N LYS A 98 -28.23 -33.76 13.30
CA LYS A 98 -28.28 -33.78 11.83
C LYS A 98 -27.85 -32.44 11.27
N PRO A 99 -27.26 -32.40 10.05
CA PRO A 99 -27.01 -31.15 9.37
C PRO A 99 -28.33 -30.46 8.98
N GLU A 100 -28.36 -29.14 9.02
CA GLU A 100 -29.55 -28.34 8.72
C GLU A 100 -29.73 -28.08 7.22
N THR A 101 -28.61 -27.91 6.52
CA THR A 101 -28.60 -27.54 5.10
C THR A 101 -27.50 -28.26 4.34
N LYS A 102 -27.74 -28.51 3.06
CA LYS A 102 -26.70 -28.95 2.13
C LYS A 102 -25.60 -27.92 2.03
N GLY A 103 -24.35 -28.33 2.05
CA GLY A 103 -23.19 -27.46 2.01
C GLY A 103 -22.82 -26.85 3.37
N GLN A 104 -23.50 -27.27 4.46
CA GLN A 104 -23.15 -26.82 5.81
C GLN A 104 -21.67 -27.09 6.09
N LEU A 105 -20.97 -26.09 6.63
CA LEU A 105 -19.55 -26.12 7.01
C LEU A 105 -18.59 -26.45 5.86
N ILE A 106 -18.97 -26.18 4.61
CA ILE A 106 -18.11 -26.27 3.43
C ILE A 106 -17.86 -24.87 2.87
N ASP A 107 -16.60 -24.57 2.61
CA ASP A 107 -16.19 -23.45 1.77
C ASP A 107 -16.17 -23.90 0.32
N PRO A 108 -17.06 -23.36 -0.53
CA PRO A 108 -17.04 -23.67 -1.95
C PRO A 108 -15.83 -23.07 -2.66
N PRO A 109 -15.46 -23.56 -3.85
CA PRO A 109 -14.39 -22.99 -4.64
C PRO A 109 -14.56 -21.48 -4.83
N GLY A 110 -13.49 -20.73 -4.57
CA GLY A 110 -13.48 -19.28 -4.75
C GLY A 110 -14.16 -18.46 -3.65
N SER A 111 -14.58 -19.08 -2.55
CA SER A 111 -15.24 -18.37 -1.44
C SER A 111 -14.29 -17.45 -0.64
N LEU A 112 -12.99 -17.72 -0.65
CA LEU A 112 -11.98 -16.90 0.04
C LEU A 112 -11.31 -15.92 -0.90
N ILE A 113 -10.97 -16.38 -2.10
CA ILE A 113 -10.43 -15.53 -3.17
C ILE A 113 -11.08 -15.98 -4.49
N GLY A 114 -11.88 -15.10 -5.09
CA GLY A 114 -12.55 -15.33 -6.35
C GLY A 114 -11.63 -15.22 -7.57
N LYS A 115 -12.13 -15.67 -8.70
CA LYS A 115 -11.42 -15.51 -9.97
C LYS A 115 -11.29 -14.02 -10.33
N ASP A 116 -10.08 -13.58 -10.65
CA ASP A 116 -9.77 -12.21 -11.06
C ASP A 116 -10.19 -11.14 -10.03
N GLU A 117 -10.40 -11.52 -8.77
CA GLU A 117 -10.73 -10.61 -7.69
C GLU A 117 -9.62 -9.58 -7.49
N VAL A 118 -10.00 -8.30 -7.30
CA VAL A 118 -9.05 -7.22 -7.02
C VAL A 118 -8.65 -7.31 -5.56
N LEU A 119 -7.39 -7.61 -5.29
CA LEU A 119 -6.82 -7.77 -3.95
C LEU A 119 -6.28 -6.44 -3.38
N VAL A 120 -5.80 -5.57 -4.25
CA VAL A 120 -5.34 -4.21 -3.94
C VAL A 120 -5.73 -3.31 -5.10
N ASN A 121 -6.32 -2.16 -4.82
CA ASN A 121 -6.70 -1.20 -5.85
C ASN A 121 -5.52 -0.33 -6.28
N LYS A 122 -5.57 0.20 -7.50
CA LYS A 122 -4.64 1.23 -7.95
C LYS A 122 -4.66 2.42 -6.99
N TYR A 123 -3.49 2.97 -6.70
CA TYR A 123 -3.24 4.07 -5.76
C TYR A 123 -3.51 3.75 -4.28
N GLU A 124 -3.79 2.51 -3.95
CA GLU A 124 -3.92 2.06 -2.58
C GLU A 124 -2.55 1.80 -1.95
N LYS A 125 -2.37 2.21 -0.69
CA LYS A 125 -1.18 1.91 0.10
C LYS A 125 -1.27 0.48 0.60
N ILE A 126 -0.28 -0.34 0.25
CA ILE A 126 -0.25 -1.76 0.59
C ILE A 126 0.07 -1.94 2.07
N THR A 127 -0.83 -2.59 2.78
CA THR A 127 -0.71 -2.91 4.22
C THR A 127 -0.14 -4.31 4.44
N ALA A 128 0.32 -4.59 5.67
CA ALA A 128 0.83 -5.92 6.02
C ALA A 128 -0.20 -7.07 5.81
N PRO A 129 -1.51 -6.92 6.18
CA PRO A 129 -2.51 -7.94 5.85
C PRO A 129 -2.68 -8.16 4.33
N GLN A 130 -2.60 -7.08 3.54
CA GLN A 130 -2.70 -7.19 2.09
C GLN A 130 -1.51 -7.91 1.46
N VAL A 131 -0.31 -7.82 2.04
CA VAL A 131 0.83 -8.65 1.58
C VAL A 131 0.52 -10.14 1.72
N GLY A 132 -0.09 -10.56 2.84
CA GLY A 132 -0.56 -11.92 3.03
C GLY A 132 -1.64 -12.32 2.02
N LEU A 133 -2.62 -11.43 1.79
CA LEU A 133 -3.67 -11.63 0.80
C LEU A 133 -3.11 -11.76 -0.63
N LEU A 134 -2.16 -10.90 -1.01
CA LEU A 134 -1.47 -10.96 -2.30
C LEU A 134 -0.74 -12.30 -2.48
N ALA A 135 -0.01 -12.74 -1.46
CA ALA A 135 0.68 -14.04 -1.50
C ALA A 135 -0.32 -15.20 -1.68
N SER A 136 -1.44 -15.18 -0.93
CA SER A 136 -2.52 -16.16 -1.07
C SER A 136 -3.18 -16.12 -2.46
N GLY A 137 -3.29 -14.93 -3.05
CA GLY A 137 -3.78 -14.72 -4.42
C GLY A 137 -2.79 -15.11 -5.52
N GLY A 138 -1.60 -15.67 -5.16
CA GLY A 138 -0.59 -16.13 -6.11
C GLY A 138 0.27 -15.02 -6.73
N ILE A 139 0.29 -13.83 -6.10
CA ILE A 139 1.12 -12.70 -6.50
C ILE A 139 2.52 -12.86 -5.89
N LYS A 140 3.54 -12.58 -6.67
CA LYS A 140 4.94 -12.62 -6.21
C LYS A 140 5.57 -11.23 -6.17
N GLU A 141 5.15 -10.38 -7.08
CA GLU A 141 5.66 -9.04 -7.30
C GLU A 141 4.49 -8.09 -7.56
N VAL A 142 4.64 -6.84 -7.18
CA VAL A 142 3.66 -5.77 -7.41
C VAL A 142 4.33 -4.59 -8.08
N LYS A 143 3.60 -3.96 -9.00
CA LYS A 143 3.99 -2.70 -9.59
C LYS A 143 3.57 -1.57 -8.64
N VAL A 144 4.52 -0.75 -8.25
CA VAL A 144 4.31 0.32 -7.28
C VAL A 144 4.73 1.67 -7.86
N ILE A 145 4.13 2.73 -7.34
CA ILE A 145 4.57 4.10 -7.64
C ILE A 145 5.94 4.29 -7.02
N ALA A 146 6.89 4.80 -7.81
CA ALA A 146 8.22 5.14 -7.32
C ALA A 146 8.14 6.25 -6.26
N ARG A 147 9.12 6.28 -5.36
CA ARG A 147 9.21 7.35 -4.38
C ARG A 147 9.38 8.69 -5.07
N PRO A 148 8.63 9.72 -4.69
CA PRO A 148 8.83 11.05 -5.24
C PRO A 148 10.22 11.56 -4.83
N LYS A 149 10.94 12.14 -5.80
CA LYS A 149 12.23 12.79 -5.58
C LYS A 149 11.99 14.26 -5.31
N ILE A 150 12.49 14.73 -4.18
CA ILE A 150 12.35 16.11 -3.74
C ILE A 150 13.74 16.75 -3.66
N ALA A 151 13.90 17.93 -4.25
CA ALA A 151 15.07 18.77 -4.04
C ALA A 151 14.68 19.92 -3.10
N PHE A 152 15.49 20.18 -2.09
CA PHE A 152 15.36 21.35 -1.22
C PHE A 152 16.53 22.29 -1.41
N ILE A 153 16.22 23.56 -1.72
CA ILE A 153 17.18 24.63 -1.97
C ILE A 153 16.98 25.71 -0.90
N PRO A 154 17.79 25.73 0.16
CA PRO A 154 17.80 26.84 1.11
C PRO A 154 18.51 28.04 0.50
N THR A 155 17.87 29.23 0.52
CA THR A 155 18.48 30.49 0.03
C THR A 155 18.43 31.56 1.09
N GLY A 156 19.43 32.42 1.11
CA GLY A 156 19.53 33.59 1.99
C GLY A 156 20.95 33.83 2.51
N ASP A 157 21.41 35.07 2.36
CA ASP A 157 22.69 35.49 2.93
C ASP A 157 22.66 35.47 4.48
N GLU A 158 21.47 35.51 5.09
CA GLU A 158 21.27 35.44 6.55
C GLU A 158 21.40 34.03 7.13
N LEU A 159 21.50 33.00 6.28
CA LEU A 159 21.50 31.61 6.75
C LEU A 159 22.91 31.10 7.05
N VAL A 160 23.00 30.25 8.07
CA VAL A 160 24.17 29.43 8.41
C VAL A 160 23.75 27.97 8.59
N SER A 161 24.62 27.05 8.22
CA SER A 161 24.35 25.62 8.40
C SER A 161 24.16 25.26 9.87
N TRP A 162 23.17 24.42 10.16
CA TRP A 162 22.99 23.85 11.51
C TRP A 162 24.18 22.99 11.97
N GLN A 163 25.06 22.57 11.05
CA GLN A 163 26.29 21.84 11.34
C GLN A 163 27.48 22.74 11.60
N SER A 164 27.32 24.06 11.53
CA SER A 164 28.41 24.99 11.80
C SER A 164 28.85 24.92 13.25
N GLU A 165 30.14 25.03 13.50
CA GLU A 165 30.68 25.15 14.87
C GLU A 165 30.42 26.54 15.45
N ASP A 166 30.32 27.56 14.58
CA ASP A 166 30.06 28.95 14.95
C ASP A 166 28.69 29.41 14.43
N TYR A 167 27.94 30.09 15.28
CA TYR A 167 26.66 30.69 14.96
C TYR A 167 26.75 32.21 15.14
N PRO A 168 27.11 32.97 14.08
CA PRO A 168 27.16 34.41 14.16
C PRO A 168 25.83 35.02 14.58
N VAL A 169 25.86 36.06 15.39
CA VAL A 169 24.66 36.68 16.00
C VAL A 169 23.71 37.32 14.97
N ASP A 170 24.23 37.61 13.76
CA ASP A 170 23.48 38.16 12.64
C ASP A 170 23.01 37.13 11.64
N LYS A 171 23.18 35.83 11.94
CA LYS A 171 22.74 34.70 11.11
C LYS A 171 21.64 33.89 11.74
N ASN A 172 20.79 33.32 10.91
CA ASN A 172 19.78 32.33 11.28
C ASN A 172 20.27 30.92 10.96
N ILE A 173 20.05 29.99 11.88
CA ILE A 173 20.37 28.59 11.63
C ILE A 173 19.36 28.00 10.64
N GLU A 174 19.87 27.44 9.54
CA GLU A 174 19.04 26.71 8.59
C GLU A 174 18.62 25.37 9.21
N SER A 175 17.38 25.26 9.64
CA SER A 175 16.79 24.07 10.29
C SER A 175 15.69 23.41 9.46
N ASN A 176 15.23 24.07 8.39
CA ASN A 176 14.13 23.56 7.55
C ASN A 176 14.53 22.29 6.82
N SER A 177 15.79 22.15 6.41
CA SER A 177 16.31 20.92 5.80
C SER A 177 16.15 19.71 6.71
N MET A 178 16.37 19.87 8.02
CA MET A 178 16.22 18.80 8.99
C MET A 178 14.74 18.41 9.18
N MET A 179 13.87 19.41 9.28
CA MET A 179 12.42 19.16 9.36
C MET A 179 11.91 18.46 8.09
N LEU A 180 12.30 18.93 6.91
CA LEU A 180 11.93 18.32 5.63
C LEU A 180 12.51 16.90 5.48
N SER A 181 13.73 16.67 5.94
CA SER A 181 14.32 15.33 5.96
C SER A 181 13.49 14.36 6.77
N ALA A 182 13.00 14.78 7.94
CA ALA A 182 12.13 13.97 8.79
C ALA A 182 10.79 13.69 8.10
N PHE A 183 10.15 14.68 7.49
CA PHE A 183 8.91 14.50 6.71
C PHE A 183 9.11 13.57 5.52
N CYS A 184 10.14 13.79 4.71
CA CYS A 184 10.42 12.96 3.54
C CYS A 184 10.64 11.49 3.95
N LYS A 185 11.35 11.27 5.06
CA LYS A 185 11.53 9.92 5.62
C LYS A 185 10.21 9.29 6.07
N GLN A 186 9.36 10.06 6.75
CA GLN A 186 8.04 9.60 7.20
C GLN A 186 7.11 9.25 6.02
N TYR A 187 7.12 10.07 4.96
CA TYR A 187 6.28 9.87 3.77
C TYR A 187 6.96 9.13 2.63
N GLN A 188 8.13 8.53 2.90
CA GLN A 188 8.90 7.73 1.93
C GLN A 188 9.23 8.49 0.63
N ALA A 189 9.58 9.76 0.73
CA ALA A 189 10.13 10.55 -0.37
C ALA A 189 11.65 10.56 -0.29
N ASP A 190 12.31 10.65 -1.45
CA ASP A 190 13.76 10.77 -1.56
C ASP A 190 14.13 12.25 -1.60
N LEU A 191 14.84 12.73 -0.58
CA LEU A 191 15.21 14.14 -0.43
C LEU A 191 16.68 14.37 -0.79
N THR A 192 16.93 15.32 -1.71
CA THR A 192 18.25 15.92 -1.98
C THR A 192 18.28 17.33 -1.43
N ILE A 193 19.21 17.62 -0.51
CA ILE A 193 19.40 18.93 0.09
C ILE A 193 20.56 19.61 -0.62
N PHE A 194 20.32 20.80 -1.17
CA PHE A 194 21.35 21.65 -1.78
C PHE A 194 22.10 22.43 -0.69
N PRO A 195 23.32 22.89 -0.95
CA PRO A 195 23.98 23.87 -0.09
C PRO A 195 23.14 25.14 0.06
N ILE A 196 23.37 25.92 1.11
CA ILE A 196 22.75 27.26 1.23
C ILE A 196 23.22 28.10 0.05
N ILE A 197 22.27 28.59 -0.74
CA ILE A 197 22.54 29.43 -1.90
C ILE A 197 22.43 30.88 -1.46
N PRO A 198 23.45 31.74 -1.73
CA PRO A 198 23.37 33.17 -1.45
C PRO A 198 22.29 33.85 -2.29
N ASP A 199 21.88 35.07 -1.89
CA ASP A 199 20.88 35.87 -2.58
C ASP A 199 21.45 36.43 -3.92
N ASP A 200 21.77 35.51 -4.83
CA ASP A 200 22.34 35.76 -6.15
C ASP A 200 21.50 35.08 -7.22
N LYS A 201 20.95 35.88 -8.17
CA LYS A 201 20.02 35.40 -9.19
C LYS A 201 20.58 34.26 -10.05
N GLU A 202 21.85 34.36 -10.46
CA GLU A 202 22.47 33.35 -11.31
C GLU A 202 22.72 32.05 -10.55
N LYS A 203 23.14 32.12 -9.30
CA LYS A 203 23.34 30.95 -8.46
C LYS A 203 22.03 30.24 -8.12
N ILE A 204 20.95 30.99 -7.85
CA ILE A 204 19.61 30.45 -7.64
C ILE A 204 19.13 29.76 -8.92
N LYS A 205 19.31 30.37 -10.10
CA LYS A 205 18.97 29.78 -11.40
C LYS A 205 19.75 28.50 -11.66
N GLU A 206 21.05 28.49 -11.40
CA GLU A 206 21.89 27.30 -11.54
C GLU A 206 21.42 26.15 -10.62
N ALA A 207 21.09 26.46 -9.35
CA ALA A 207 20.57 25.47 -8.39
C ALA A 207 19.21 24.92 -8.82
N LEU A 208 18.28 25.78 -9.27
CA LEU A 208 16.98 25.36 -9.80
C LEU A 208 17.12 24.46 -11.03
N THR A 209 18.03 24.82 -11.95
CA THR A 209 18.28 24.00 -13.15
C THR A 209 18.79 22.62 -12.77
N LYS A 210 19.79 22.53 -11.90
CA LYS A 210 20.32 21.25 -11.41
C LYS A 210 19.25 20.44 -10.66
N ALA A 211 18.42 21.09 -9.83
CA ALA A 211 17.35 20.43 -9.11
C ALA A 211 16.29 19.88 -10.07
N SER A 212 15.96 20.58 -11.16
CA SER A 212 14.98 20.14 -12.14
C SER A 212 15.38 18.87 -12.92
N GLU A 213 16.67 18.56 -12.98
CA GLU A 213 17.19 17.37 -13.64
C GLU A 213 17.06 16.11 -12.78
N ILE A 214 16.95 16.28 -11.44
CA ILE A 214 17.03 15.15 -10.49
C ILE A 214 15.79 14.95 -9.64
N ALA A 215 14.87 15.91 -9.57
CA ALA A 215 13.73 15.90 -8.67
C ALA A 215 12.39 16.11 -9.39
N ASP A 216 11.35 15.48 -8.85
CA ASP A 216 9.96 15.65 -9.30
C ASP A 216 9.34 16.91 -8.70
N ILE A 217 9.81 17.31 -7.50
CA ILE A 217 9.37 18.49 -6.75
C ILE A 217 10.58 19.25 -6.24
N ILE A 218 10.58 20.56 -6.46
CA ILE A 218 11.61 21.45 -5.94
C ILE A 218 10.98 22.34 -4.87
N LEU A 219 11.55 22.32 -3.68
CA LEU A 219 11.21 23.21 -2.57
C LEU A 219 12.32 24.24 -2.44
N ILE A 220 12.03 25.50 -2.73
CA ILE A 220 12.95 26.60 -2.52
C ILE A 220 12.50 27.40 -1.29
N ASN A 221 13.39 27.55 -0.33
CA ASN A 221 13.16 28.41 0.82
C ASN A 221 13.85 29.75 0.56
N ALA A 222 13.11 30.67 -0.05
CA ALA A 222 13.59 32.01 -0.38
C ALA A 222 13.08 33.02 0.66
N GLY A 223 13.84 34.07 0.88
CA GLY A 223 13.41 35.21 1.67
C GLY A 223 12.18 35.86 1.01
N SER A 224 11.00 35.62 1.57
CA SER A 224 9.73 36.12 1.05
C SER A 224 9.44 37.57 1.48
N SER A 225 10.44 38.31 1.87
CA SER A 225 10.21 39.68 2.24
C SER A 225 9.97 40.54 0.99
N LYS A 226 8.98 41.41 1.03
CA LYS A 226 8.76 42.52 0.10
C LYS A 226 9.97 43.49 0.06
N GLY A 227 11.15 42.97 0.37
CA GLY A 227 12.43 43.60 0.17
C GLY A 227 12.75 43.68 -1.34
N THR A 228 13.60 44.59 -1.71
CA THR A 228 13.97 44.95 -3.07
C THR A 228 14.59 43.84 -3.95
N LYS A 229 14.56 42.54 -3.53
CA LYS A 229 15.22 41.41 -4.20
C LYS A 229 14.46 40.10 -4.05
N ASP A 230 13.25 40.00 -4.60
CA ASP A 230 12.62 38.68 -4.77
C ASP A 230 13.06 38.06 -6.11
N PHE A 231 14.33 37.65 -6.16
CA PHE A 231 14.93 37.05 -7.36
C PHE A 231 14.25 35.71 -7.73
N THR A 232 13.67 35.03 -6.75
CA THR A 232 13.05 33.73 -6.97
C THR A 232 11.79 33.88 -7.79
N LEU A 233 10.91 34.83 -7.44
CA LEU A 233 9.68 35.05 -8.17
C LEU A 233 9.98 35.50 -9.61
N ASP A 234 10.87 36.47 -9.80
CA ASP A 234 11.29 36.98 -11.13
C ASP A 234 11.86 35.86 -12.02
N LEU A 235 12.61 34.93 -11.42
CA LEU A 235 13.09 33.72 -12.10
C LEU A 235 11.95 32.79 -12.50
N LEU A 236 11.00 32.51 -11.59
CA LEU A 236 9.88 31.64 -11.86
C LEU A 236 8.93 32.22 -12.90
N GLU A 237 8.77 33.54 -12.97
CA GLU A 237 8.00 34.23 -14.01
C GLU A 237 8.67 34.19 -15.38
N THR A 238 10.02 34.32 -15.42
CA THR A 238 10.78 34.33 -16.66
C THR A 238 11.05 32.95 -17.23
N GLU A 239 11.41 31.97 -16.41
CA GLU A 239 11.86 30.64 -16.83
C GLU A 239 10.79 29.58 -16.64
N GLY A 240 9.65 29.94 -16.04
CA GLY A 240 8.59 28.99 -15.67
C GLY A 240 7.17 29.52 -15.92
N GLU A 241 6.22 28.94 -15.20
CA GLU A 241 4.82 29.36 -15.16
C GLU A 241 4.39 29.44 -13.70
N VAL A 242 4.08 30.63 -13.19
CA VAL A 242 3.55 30.80 -11.83
C VAL A 242 2.06 30.43 -11.83
N LEU A 243 1.70 29.33 -11.16
CA LEU A 243 0.32 28.86 -11.07
C LEU A 243 -0.46 29.54 -9.94
N VAL A 244 0.22 29.74 -8.80
CA VAL A 244 -0.34 30.42 -7.63
C VAL A 244 0.76 31.28 -7.01
N TYR A 245 0.50 32.59 -6.87
CA TYR A 245 1.52 33.52 -6.35
C TYR A 245 1.54 33.53 -4.82
N GLU A 246 0.44 33.64 -4.14
CA GLU A 246 0.36 33.63 -2.67
C GLU A 246 -0.76 32.71 -2.21
N LEU A 247 -0.51 31.93 -1.16
CA LEU A 247 -1.57 31.16 -0.52
C LEU A 247 -2.36 32.09 0.42
N GLY A 248 -3.69 32.03 0.37
CA GLY A 248 -4.58 32.83 1.21
C GLY A 248 -4.63 32.39 2.69
N CYS A 249 -3.64 31.63 3.19
CA CYS A 249 -3.61 31.06 4.54
C CYS A 249 -2.43 31.59 5.37
N ARG A 250 -2.53 31.50 6.69
CA ARG A 250 -1.44 31.75 7.64
C ARG A 250 -1.36 30.58 8.62
N PRO A 251 -0.15 30.05 8.89
CA PRO A 251 1.14 30.35 8.28
C PRO A 251 1.20 29.93 6.82
N GLY A 252 2.17 30.46 6.02
CA GLY A 252 2.40 30.09 4.63
C GLY A 252 1.86 31.07 3.58
N LYS A 253 1.41 32.27 3.97
CA LYS A 253 0.84 33.27 3.06
C LYS A 253 1.70 33.55 1.83
N HIS A 254 3.01 33.60 1.99
CA HIS A 254 3.96 33.94 0.93
C HIS A 254 4.48 32.71 0.15
N SER A 255 3.83 31.55 0.30
CA SER A 255 4.16 30.37 -0.50
C SER A 255 3.56 30.49 -1.90
N SER A 256 4.33 30.09 -2.91
CA SER A 256 3.94 30.10 -4.32
C SER A 256 4.05 28.70 -4.92
N PHE A 257 3.25 28.42 -5.95
CA PHE A 257 3.37 27.20 -6.76
C PHE A 257 3.67 27.59 -8.19
N SER A 258 4.71 26.96 -8.76
CA SER A 258 5.16 27.25 -10.12
C SER A 258 5.58 25.97 -10.82
N LYS A 259 5.52 25.97 -12.14
CA LYS A 259 6.23 25.02 -12.98
C LYS A 259 7.52 25.67 -13.47
N PHE A 260 8.63 24.98 -13.29
CA PHE A 260 9.92 25.41 -13.78
C PHE A 260 10.25 24.62 -15.07
N ASN A 261 10.90 25.25 -16.06
CA ASN A 261 11.14 24.73 -17.41
C ASN A 261 9.85 24.41 -18.20
N LYS A 262 9.34 25.39 -18.96
CA LYS A 262 8.14 25.27 -19.81
C LYS A 262 8.19 24.16 -20.88
N ASN A 263 9.36 23.58 -21.15
CA ASN A 263 9.61 22.67 -22.27
C ASN A 263 9.70 21.19 -21.88
N GLN A 264 9.45 20.81 -20.64
CA GLN A 264 9.34 19.41 -20.23
C GLN A 264 7.85 19.06 -20.06
N TYR A 265 7.27 18.49 -21.08
CA TYR A 265 5.99 17.81 -21.10
C TYR A 265 6.21 16.30 -20.98
#